data_8b161788046c119edd09078d40f2e4ba
#
_entry.id   8b161788046c119edd09078d40f2e4ba
#
_cell.length_a   1.000
_cell.length_b   1.000
_cell.length_c   1.000
_cell.angle_alpha   90.00
_cell.angle_beta   90.00
_cell.angle_gamma   90.00
#
_symmetry.space_group_name_H-M   'P 1'
#
loop_
_entity.id
_entity.type
_entity.pdbx_description
1 polymer ?
#
loop_
_entity_poly.entity_id
_entity_poly.type
_entity_poly.pdbx_seq_one_letter_code
_entity_poly.pdbx_strand_id
1 'polypeptide(L)'
;MNIALTGTKITQDTKFLAFEKNNSVDVINVIVDTDESWTYKLDVRYPDKCCTAEPLYNIINLTRTGNLCTAILTSDMLPFAGKYTMQLRGINGDKVSHSDVFDTWVKYSIEPGDTYNPVPSEFYQIEDNITKN
;
A
#
# COMPACT_ATOMS: atom_id res chain seq x y z
N MET A 1 0.08 4.91 6.75
CA MET A 1 1.56 4.96 6.63
C MET A 1 1.99 6.36 6.28
N ASN A 2 2.95 6.86 7.01
CA ASN A 2 3.49 8.20 6.78
C ASN A 2 4.92 8.09 6.30
N ILE A 3 5.21 8.77 5.22
CA ILE A 3 6.50 8.73 4.56
C ILE A 3 7.00 10.15 4.42
N ALA A 4 8.28 10.35 4.63
CA ALA A 4 8.91 11.64 4.40
C ALA A 4 10.01 11.48 3.34
N LEU A 5 10.01 12.37 2.37
CA LEU A 5 11.03 12.41 1.33
C LEU A 5 11.92 13.62 1.58
N THR A 6 13.21 13.38 1.72
CA THR A 6 14.22 14.44 1.87
C THR A 6 15.30 14.18 0.83
N GLY A 7 15.33 14.98 -0.22
CA GLY A 7 16.18 14.70 -1.37
C GLY A 7 15.73 13.42 -2.04
N THR A 8 16.54 12.37 -1.97
CA THR A 8 16.16 11.06 -2.48
C THR A 8 15.84 10.08 -1.35
N LYS A 9 16.05 10.50 -0.09
CA LYS A 9 15.90 9.58 1.01
C LYS A 9 14.49 9.47 1.49
N ILE A 10 14.08 8.25 1.81
CA ILE A 10 12.74 7.94 2.30
C ILE A 10 12.81 7.53 3.77
N THR A 11 11.96 8.13 4.58
CA THR A 11 11.79 7.74 5.98
C THR A 11 10.35 7.28 6.17
N GLN A 12 10.16 6.12 6.77
CA GLN A 12 8.82 5.56 7.01
C GLN A 12 8.57 5.45 8.50
N ASP A 13 7.36 5.78 8.94
CA ASP A 13 6.97 5.59 10.33
C ASP A 13 6.71 4.12 10.64
N THR A 14 6.36 3.35 9.62
CA THR A 14 6.13 1.91 9.75
C THR A 14 6.36 1.28 8.39
N LYS A 15 6.63 -0.01 8.37
CA LYS A 15 6.68 -0.74 7.12
C LYS A 15 5.38 -1.50 6.85
N PHE A 16 4.44 -1.47 7.77
CA PHE A 16 3.15 -2.09 7.59
C PHE A 16 2.27 -1.15 6.78
N LEU A 17 1.82 -1.60 5.63
CA LEU A 17 0.98 -0.82 4.75
C LEU A 17 -0.50 -1.06 5.04
N ALA A 18 -0.93 -2.29 5.01
CA ALA A 18 -2.35 -2.62 5.13
C ALA A 18 -2.52 -4.13 5.19
N PHE A 19 -3.75 -4.58 5.38
CA PHE A 19 -4.10 -5.97 5.11
C PHE A 19 -4.50 -6.11 3.66
N GLU A 20 -4.27 -7.27 3.07
CA GLU A 20 -4.63 -7.49 1.68
C GLU A 20 -6.12 -7.30 1.46
N LYS A 21 -6.45 -6.76 0.32
CA LYS A 21 -7.84 -6.53 -0.08
C LYS A 21 -8.62 -5.53 0.76
N ASN A 22 -7.95 -4.82 1.68
CA ASN A 22 -8.62 -3.70 2.34
C ASN A 22 -9.00 -2.67 1.28
N ASN A 23 -10.12 -2.03 1.45
CA ASN A 23 -10.61 -1.09 0.47
C ASN A 23 -11.00 0.23 1.11
N SER A 24 -10.31 1.29 0.72
CA SER A 24 -10.62 2.66 1.09
C SER A 24 -10.52 2.96 2.59
N VAL A 25 -9.78 2.16 3.33
CA VAL A 25 -9.57 2.40 4.76
C VAL A 25 -8.12 2.78 5.09
N ASP A 26 -7.19 2.48 4.22
CA ASP A 26 -5.78 2.79 4.47
C ASP A 26 -5.33 3.92 3.57
N VAL A 27 -4.47 4.77 4.10
CA VAL A 27 -4.00 5.97 3.40
C VAL A 27 -2.49 6.01 3.45
N ILE A 28 -1.86 6.37 2.34
CA ILE A 28 -0.44 6.69 2.31
C ILE A 28 -0.33 8.21 2.32
N ASN A 29 0.47 8.73 3.23
CA ASN A 29 0.77 10.15 3.31
C ASN A 29 2.26 10.33 3.06
N VAL A 30 2.62 11.19 2.12
CA VAL A 30 4.02 11.46 1.79
C VAL A 30 4.26 12.95 1.96
N ILE A 31 5.19 13.30 2.82
CA ILE A 31 5.60 14.69 3.01
C ILE A 31 6.81 14.93 2.14
N VAL A 32 6.75 15.96 1.30
CA VAL A 32 7.83 16.30 0.38
C VAL A 32 8.34 17.69 0.66
N ASP A 33 9.57 17.95 0.24
CA ASP A 33 10.21 19.24 0.49
C ASP A 33 10.41 20.06 -0.79
N THR A 34 9.82 19.65 -1.89
CA THR A 34 9.90 20.38 -3.16
C THR A 34 8.76 21.38 -3.27
N ASP A 35 8.88 22.30 -4.22
CA ASP A 35 7.81 23.26 -4.43
C ASP A 35 6.62 22.60 -5.14
N GLU A 36 5.52 23.33 -5.24
CA GLU A 36 4.26 22.74 -5.70
C GLU A 36 4.21 22.47 -7.21
N SER A 37 5.24 22.85 -7.93
CA SER A 37 5.29 22.51 -9.35
C SER A 37 5.58 21.03 -9.57
N TRP A 38 6.05 20.33 -8.54
CA TRP A 38 6.30 18.90 -8.64
C TRP A 38 5.07 18.13 -8.22
N THR A 39 4.70 17.14 -9.02
CA THR A 39 3.68 16.17 -8.65
C THR A 39 4.33 14.81 -8.46
N TYR A 40 3.67 13.93 -7.73
CA TYR A 40 4.29 12.67 -7.33
C TYR A 40 3.39 11.49 -7.60
N LYS A 41 4.02 10.38 -7.94
CA LYS A 41 3.36 9.08 -8.10
C LYS A 41 4.22 8.04 -7.40
N LEU A 42 3.59 6.97 -6.95
CA LEU A 42 4.29 5.83 -6.42
C LEU A 42 4.33 4.73 -7.47
N ASP A 43 5.52 4.31 -7.82
CA ASP A 43 5.68 3.12 -8.64
C ASP A 43 5.76 1.93 -7.69
N VAL A 44 4.95 0.92 -7.94
CA VAL A 44 4.79 -0.21 -7.02
C VAL A 44 5.09 -1.50 -7.75
N ARG A 45 5.92 -2.32 -7.14
CA ARG A 45 6.14 -3.68 -7.60
C ARG A 45 5.49 -4.61 -6.60
N TYR A 46 4.61 -5.46 -7.07
CA TYR A 46 3.89 -6.40 -6.23
C TYR A 46 4.80 -7.56 -5.79
N PRO A 47 4.43 -8.25 -4.72
CA PRO A 47 5.19 -9.42 -4.31
C PRO A 47 5.22 -10.46 -5.42
N ASP A 48 6.33 -11.18 -5.51
CA ASP A 48 6.44 -12.26 -6.46
C ASP A 48 5.47 -13.36 -6.08
N LYS A 49 4.76 -13.89 -7.07
CA LYS A 49 3.88 -15.01 -6.84
C LYS A 49 4.51 -16.26 -7.39
N CYS A 50 4.23 -17.35 -6.75
CA CYS A 50 4.65 -18.63 -7.26
C CYS A 50 4.11 -18.81 -8.66
N CYS A 51 4.89 -19.25 -9.54
CA CYS A 51 4.47 -19.64 -10.89
C CYS A 51 4.16 -18.46 -11.81
N THR A 52 4.48 -17.25 -11.40
CA THR A 52 4.34 -16.08 -12.27
C THR A 52 5.69 -15.77 -12.88
N ALA A 53 5.76 -15.72 -14.19
CA ALA A 53 7.03 -15.53 -14.87
C ALA A 53 7.55 -14.11 -14.74
N GLU A 54 6.67 -13.13 -14.61
CA GLU A 54 7.06 -11.72 -14.62
C GLU A 54 6.50 -10.98 -13.43
N PRO A 55 7.24 -10.01 -12.91
CA PRO A 55 6.72 -9.23 -11.80
C PRO A 55 5.55 -8.35 -12.27
N LEU A 56 4.65 -8.08 -11.36
CA LEU A 56 3.53 -7.21 -11.61
C LEU A 56 3.82 -5.85 -11.02
N TYR A 57 3.44 -4.81 -11.76
CA TYR A 57 3.68 -3.43 -11.38
C TYR A 57 2.39 -2.65 -11.41
N ASN A 58 2.35 -1.59 -10.63
CA ASN A 58 1.25 -0.66 -10.65
C ASN A 58 1.77 0.74 -10.35
N ILE A 59 0.95 1.74 -10.63
CA ILE A 59 1.28 3.13 -10.34
C ILE A 59 0.14 3.69 -9.49
N ILE A 60 0.48 4.26 -8.36
CA ILE A 60 -0.49 4.91 -7.49
C ILE A 60 -0.30 6.41 -7.63
N ASN A 61 -1.35 7.11 -8.05
CA ASN A 61 -1.31 8.55 -8.18
C ASN A 61 -1.54 9.19 -6.82
N LEU A 62 -0.73 10.18 -6.50
CA LEU A 62 -0.85 10.90 -5.24
C LEU A 62 -1.47 12.27 -5.50
N THR A 63 -2.36 12.68 -4.62
CA THR A 63 -2.94 14.02 -4.67
C THR A 63 -2.13 14.93 -3.77
N ARG A 64 -1.60 16.01 -4.31
CA ARG A 64 -0.77 16.91 -3.55
C ARG A 64 -1.53 18.11 -3.06
N THR A 65 -1.38 18.41 -1.76
CA THR A 65 -1.91 19.60 -1.14
C THR A 65 -0.79 20.20 -0.29
N GLY A 66 -0.25 21.33 -0.72
CA GLY A 66 0.91 21.91 -0.06
C GLY A 66 2.10 20.94 -0.17
N ASN A 67 2.65 20.57 0.96
CA ASN A 67 3.78 19.64 1.00
C ASN A 67 3.34 18.20 1.29
N LEU A 68 2.04 17.94 1.29
CA LEU A 68 1.52 16.62 1.60
C LEU A 68 0.92 15.98 0.35
N CYS A 69 1.37 14.79 0.04
CA CYS A 69 0.84 13.98 -1.05
C CYS A 69 0.14 12.77 -0.45
N THR A 70 -1.08 12.49 -0.87
CA THR A 70 -1.86 11.42 -0.27
C THR A 70 -2.49 10.52 -1.30
N ALA A 71 -2.74 9.30 -0.93
CA ALA A 71 -3.52 8.36 -1.73
C ALA A 71 -4.29 7.44 -0.80
N ILE A 72 -5.55 7.20 -1.14
CA ILE A 72 -6.37 6.23 -0.44
C ILE A 72 -6.21 4.90 -1.19
N LEU A 73 -5.91 3.84 -0.44
CA LEU A 73 -5.65 2.55 -1.04
C LEU A 73 -6.94 1.80 -1.29
N THR A 74 -7.09 1.28 -2.50
CA THR A 74 -8.27 0.48 -2.85
C THR A 74 -7.88 -1.00 -2.85
N SER A 75 -8.90 -1.86 -2.85
CA SER A 75 -8.63 -3.30 -2.83
C SER A 75 -7.84 -3.76 -4.05
N ASP A 76 -8.00 -3.08 -5.18
CA ASP A 76 -7.25 -3.43 -6.38
C ASP A 76 -5.77 -3.16 -6.24
N MET A 77 -5.38 -2.28 -5.35
CA MET A 77 -3.99 -1.94 -5.11
C MET A 77 -3.32 -2.91 -4.15
N LEU A 78 -4.12 -3.72 -3.45
CA LEU A 78 -3.63 -4.62 -2.41
C LEU A 78 -4.06 -6.07 -2.66
N PRO A 79 -3.80 -6.60 -3.86
CA PRO A 79 -4.35 -7.92 -4.20
C PRO A 79 -3.65 -9.09 -3.51
N PHE A 80 -2.44 -8.88 -3.03
CA PHE A 80 -1.64 -9.96 -2.47
C PHE A 80 -1.04 -9.55 -1.14
N ALA A 81 -0.84 -10.51 -0.26
CA ALA A 81 -0.03 -10.30 0.94
C ALA A 81 1.45 -10.45 0.56
N GLY A 82 2.32 -9.77 1.27
CA GLY A 82 3.76 -9.89 1.07
C GLY A 82 4.46 -8.55 1.00
N LYS A 83 5.67 -8.55 0.48
CA LYS A 83 6.49 -7.37 0.42
C LYS A 83 6.25 -6.63 -0.89
N TYR A 84 5.82 -5.39 -0.78
CA TYR A 84 5.66 -4.50 -1.92
C TYR A 84 6.88 -3.59 -1.96
N THR A 85 7.47 -3.47 -3.12
CA THR A 85 8.63 -2.59 -3.32
C THR A 85 8.15 -1.34 -4.01
N MET A 86 8.48 -0.19 -3.46
CA MET A 86 7.96 1.09 -3.94
C MET A 86 9.07 2.08 -4.20
N GLN A 87 8.79 3.01 -5.11
CA GLN A 87 9.69 4.12 -5.40
C GLN A 87 8.83 5.34 -5.71
N LEU A 88 9.16 6.46 -5.10
CA LEU A 88 8.42 7.69 -5.34
C LEU A 88 9.01 8.37 -6.57
N ARG A 89 8.15 8.78 -7.49
CA ARG A 89 8.57 9.44 -8.72
C ARG A 89 7.98 10.83 -8.76
N GLY A 90 8.84 11.84 -8.87
CA GLY A 90 8.42 13.22 -8.99
C GLY A 90 8.48 13.67 -10.43
N ILE A 91 7.50 14.46 -10.86
CA ILE A 91 7.40 14.95 -12.23
C ILE A 91 7.17 16.45 -12.22
N ASN A 92 7.93 17.17 -13.03
CA ASN A 92 7.76 18.59 -13.20
C ASN A 92 8.06 18.89 -14.68
N GLY A 93 7.02 18.91 -15.49
CA GLY A 93 7.18 19.06 -16.94
C GLY A 93 8.01 17.92 -17.50
N ASP A 94 9.17 18.24 -18.08
CA ASP A 94 10.05 17.24 -18.64
C ASP A 94 10.99 16.65 -17.61
N LYS A 95 10.99 17.18 -16.39
CA LYS A 95 11.90 16.71 -15.36
C LYS A 95 11.28 15.57 -14.58
N VAL A 96 12.06 14.53 -14.34
CA VAL A 96 11.62 13.36 -13.59
C VAL A 96 12.67 13.05 -12.55
N SER A 97 12.25 12.82 -11.33
CA SER A 97 13.16 12.43 -10.26
C SER A 97 12.63 11.20 -9.56
N HIS A 98 13.53 10.43 -8.98
CA HIS A 98 13.18 9.20 -8.27
C HIS A 98 13.77 9.23 -6.87
N SER A 99 13.02 8.71 -5.91
CA SER A 99 13.54 8.49 -4.57
C SER A 99 14.30 7.17 -4.51
N ASP A 100 14.88 6.90 -3.37
CA ASP A 100 15.38 5.56 -3.10
C ASP A 100 14.20 4.59 -3.06
N VAL A 101 14.49 3.34 -3.37
CA VAL A 101 13.49 2.28 -3.33
C VAL A 101 13.24 1.91 -1.86
N PHE A 102 12.03 1.64 -1.51
CA PHE A 102 11.67 1.25 -0.14
C PHE A 102 10.64 0.13 -0.16
N ASP A 103 10.56 -0.61 0.94
CA ASP A 103 9.68 -1.75 1.04
C ASP A 103 8.54 -1.47 2.01
N THR A 104 7.38 -2.01 1.68
CA THR A 104 6.21 -1.99 2.55
C THR A 104 5.64 -3.39 2.60
N TRP A 105 4.87 -3.69 3.63
CA TRP A 105 4.33 -5.02 3.82
C TRP A 105 2.82 -4.98 3.90
N VAL A 106 2.19 -5.85 3.14
CA VAL A 106 0.75 -6.09 3.21
C VAL A 106 0.56 -7.43 3.88
N LYS A 107 -0.22 -7.45 4.96
CA LYS A 107 -0.41 -8.66 5.73
C LYS A 107 -1.58 -9.46 5.23
N TYR A 108 -1.51 -10.75 5.50
CA TYR A 108 -2.53 -11.68 5.15
C TYR A 108 -3.79 -11.38 5.93
N SER A 109 -4.93 -11.48 5.30
CA SER A 109 -6.21 -11.39 6.00
C SER A 109 -6.95 -12.71 5.90
N ILE A 110 -7.77 -12.99 6.89
CA ILE A 110 -8.57 -14.20 6.90
C ILE A 110 -9.84 -13.92 6.13
N GLU A 111 -10.13 -14.77 5.14
CA GLU A 111 -11.35 -14.63 4.38
C GLU A 111 -12.28 -15.77 4.72
N PRO A 112 -13.37 -15.49 5.41
CA PRO A 112 -14.31 -16.54 5.76
C PRO A 112 -14.88 -17.15 4.49
N GLY A 113 -15.02 -18.40 4.46
CA GLY A 113 -15.60 -19.07 3.32
C GLY A 113 -14.64 -19.66 2.34
N ASP A 114 -13.39 -19.24 2.37
CA ASP A 114 -12.44 -19.83 1.45
C ASP A 114 -12.07 -21.23 1.87
N THR A 115 -11.40 -21.36 2.97
CA THR A 115 -11.06 -22.68 3.47
C THR A 115 -11.62 -22.87 4.84
N TYR A 116 -12.25 -21.86 5.41
CA TYR A 116 -12.68 -21.87 6.75
C TYR A 116 -14.01 -22.48 6.88
N ASN A 117 -14.15 -23.46 7.76
CA ASN A 117 -15.41 -24.04 8.08
C ASN A 117 -15.77 -23.63 9.46
N PRO A 118 -16.75 -22.76 9.62
CA PRO A 118 -17.10 -22.32 10.96
C PRO A 118 -17.62 -23.44 11.78
N VAL A 119 -17.22 -23.48 13.02
CA VAL A 119 -17.76 -24.43 13.96
C VAL A 119 -19.03 -23.82 14.48
N PRO A 120 -20.15 -24.41 14.20
CA PRO A 120 -21.38 -23.83 14.64
C PRO A 120 -21.43 -23.84 16.10
N SER A 121 -22.06 -23.00 16.62
CA SER A 121 -22.25 -22.93 17.97
C SER A 121 -21.12 -22.43 18.73
N GLU A 122 -20.32 -23.15 19.29
CA GLU A 122 -19.42 -22.59 20.20
C GLU A 122 -18.49 -21.64 19.62
N PHE A 123 -18.23 -21.67 18.36
CA PHE A 123 -17.21 -20.86 17.91
C PHE A 123 -17.61 -19.52 17.70
N TYR A 124 -18.83 -19.32 17.51
CA TYR A 124 -19.20 -18.19 17.11
C TYR A 124 -19.05 -17.12 17.87
N GLN A 125 -18.77 -17.24 18.88
CA GLN A 125 -18.59 -16.19 19.56
C GLN A 125 -17.52 -15.52 19.25
N ILE A 126 -16.91 -16.04 18.56
CA ILE A 126 -15.82 -15.42 18.23
C ILE A 126 -16.01 -14.65 17.17
N GLU A 127 -16.68 -14.86 16.59
CA GLU A 127 -16.65 -14.18 15.60
C GLU A 127 -17.55 -13.48 15.53
N ASP A 128 -18.32 -13.96 15.76
CA ASP A 128 -18.84 -13.41 15.59
C ASP A 128 -18.76 -12.76 16.06
N ASN A 129 -18.66 -13.02 16.48
CA ASN A 129 -18.21 -12.60 16.62
C ASN A 129 -17.52 -12.28 16.30
N ILE A 130 -17.36 -12.55 15.77
CA ILE A 130 -16.71 -12.31 15.03
C ILE A 130 -17.25 -12.13 14.04
N THR A 131 -18.16 -12.80 14.10
CA THR A 131 -18.56 -12.82 13.40
C THR A 131 -19.13 -12.93 13.21
N LYS A 132 -19.80 -13.47 13.28
CA LYS A 132 -20.04 -13.66 13.09
C LYS A 132 -20.13 -13.54 13.10
N ASN A 133 -20.67 -14.18 13.28
CA ASN A 133 -20.48 -14.20 13.24
C ASN A 133 -20.34 -13.97 13.13
#